data_8387cc9de86ac17e639eeda7865ce6e4
#
_entry.id   8387cc9de86ac17e639eeda7865ce6e4
#
_cell.length_a   1.000
_cell.length_b   1.000
_cell.length_c   1.000
_cell.angle_alpha   90.00
_cell.angle_beta   90.00
_cell.angle_gamma   90.00
#
_symmetry.space_group_name_H-M   'P 1'
#
loop_
_entity.id
_entity.type
_entity.pdbx_description
1 polymer ?
#
loop_
_entity_poly.entity_id
_entity_poly.type
_entity_poly.pdbx_seq_one_letter_code
_entity_poly.pdbx_strand_id
1 'polypeptide(L)'
;IVCRRGIRLVCLNACETGQGGREDFSRGVAQALIAGGVPAVVANQYPVLDVSATSFSRHFYWALAMGQSIGDAAREARVAVNYSISGEAIDWAVPVVFARNPAQRICVPRPAAEYERTRAASERQRRRAMQDRIKIGMWNAHRMIPHLPEICDRLTNMQDVYSFETVSFPAPIGTWRREQDEDQAYVVAETLYERLKNKPRELGLDRLVCMINFPLRSGKKKNLYYWPLEPGKGERLSIVSTFDLLDQLTGPEFTVERMMAHLAAAVVADLIPHLPDVGPADCPFFYNKDRDIRSIAGRLRFCAACRRQCKNQEDQNRLRIAERLLAAYP
;
A
#
# COMPACT_ATOMS: atom_id res chain seq x y z
N ILE A 1 23.72 -18.79 -17.14
CA ILE A 1 22.98 -19.34 -15.98
C ILE A 1 21.49 -19.44 -16.31
N VAL A 2 20.86 -18.40 -16.93
CA VAL A 2 19.43 -18.36 -17.25
C VAL A 2 19.01 -19.53 -18.16
N CYS A 3 19.81 -19.83 -19.20
CA CYS A 3 19.47 -20.84 -20.20
C CYS A 3 19.52 -22.29 -19.69
N ARG A 4 20.31 -22.56 -18.64
CA ARG A 4 20.43 -23.91 -18.05
C ARG A 4 19.26 -24.32 -17.16
N ARG A 5 18.30 -23.42 -16.89
CA ARG A 5 17.17 -23.64 -15.98
C ARG A 5 15.83 -23.89 -16.71
N GLY A 6 15.84 -24.15 -18.02
CA GLY A 6 14.61 -24.42 -18.78
C GLY A 6 13.69 -23.22 -18.97
N ILE A 7 14.21 -22.00 -18.86
CA ILE A 7 13.43 -20.76 -19.10
C ILE A 7 13.10 -20.68 -20.59
N ARG A 8 11.82 -20.59 -20.92
CA ARG A 8 11.32 -20.55 -22.28
C ARG A 8 10.95 -19.16 -22.78
N LEU A 9 10.72 -18.22 -21.87
CA LEU A 9 10.37 -16.82 -22.14
C LEU A 9 10.97 -15.91 -21.08
N VAL A 10 11.51 -14.80 -21.52
CA VAL A 10 11.92 -13.67 -20.65
C VAL A 10 11.18 -12.41 -21.11
N CYS A 11 10.54 -11.70 -20.19
CA CYS A 11 9.93 -10.40 -20.45
C CYS A 11 10.75 -9.34 -19.71
N LEU A 12 11.28 -8.38 -20.44
CA LEU A 12 12.06 -7.25 -19.94
C LEU A 12 11.16 -6.01 -19.99
N ASN A 13 10.72 -5.58 -18.83
CA ASN A 13 9.80 -4.43 -18.72
C ASN A 13 10.54 -3.12 -18.32
N ALA A 14 11.77 -2.98 -18.77
CA ALA A 14 12.56 -1.76 -18.63
C ALA A 14 12.66 -1.05 -19.97
N CYS A 15 12.79 0.29 -19.93
CA CYS A 15 12.92 1.10 -21.15
C CYS A 15 14.17 0.70 -21.92
N GLU A 16 14.05 0.66 -23.26
CA GLU A 16 15.17 0.45 -24.21
C GLU A 16 15.91 -0.89 -24.08
N THR A 17 15.37 -1.87 -23.40
CA THR A 17 16.02 -3.20 -23.25
C THR A 17 16.06 -3.99 -24.56
N GLY A 18 15.27 -3.57 -25.55
CA GLY A 18 15.24 -4.14 -26.90
C GLY A 18 16.18 -3.47 -27.90
N GLN A 19 16.80 -2.32 -27.53
CA GLN A 19 17.71 -1.61 -28.43
C GLN A 19 19.10 -2.25 -28.43
N GLY A 20 19.67 -2.41 -29.63
CA GLY A 20 21.11 -2.59 -29.84
C GLY A 20 21.81 -1.23 -29.94
N GLY A 21 23.10 -1.16 -29.57
CA GLY A 21 23.91 0.05 -29.77
C GLY A 21 23.96 0.46 -31.25
N ARG A 22 24.15 1.75 -31.53
CA ARG A 22 24.20 2.32 -32.88
C ARG A 22 25.18 1.61 -33.84
N GLU A 23 26.19 0.94 -33.30
CA GLU A 23 27.27 0.29 -34.08
C GLU A 23 27.20 -1.24 -34.04
N ASP A 24 26.35 -1.85 -33.18
CA ASP A 24 26.27 -3.30 -33.04
C ASP A 24 24.90 -3.77 -32.51
N PHE A 25 24.04 -4.11 -33.47
CA PHE A 25 22.69 -4.63 -33.17
C PHE A 25 22.66 -5.89 -32.28
N SER A 26 23.80 -6.56 -32.08
CA SER A 26 23.93 -7.78 -31.27
C SER A 26 24.13 -7.50 -29.79
N ARG A 27 24.33 -6.25 -29.37
CA ARG A 27 24.68 -5.87 -27.99
C ARG A 27 23.51 -5.56 -27.06
N GLY A 28 22.27 -5.55 -27.55
CA GLY A 28 21.10 -5.36 -26.68
C GLY A 28 20.90 -6.55 -25.73
N VAL A 29 20.33 -6.28 -24.54
CA VAL A 29 20.05 -7.31 -23.52
C VAL A 29 19.18 -8.45 -24.10
N ALA A 30 18.17 -8.11 -24.89
CA ALA A 30 17.29 -9.08 -25.52
C ALA A 30 18.03 -10.01 -26.48
N GLN A 31 18.88 -9.44 -27.33
CA GLN A 31 19.70 -10.18 -28.31
C GLN A 31 20.73 -11.09 -27.59
N ALA A 32 21.34 -10.60 -26.53
CA ALA A 32 22.28 -11.40 -25.71
C ALA A 32 21.59 -12.61 -25.06
N LEU A 33 20.34 -12.45 -24.61
CA LEU A 33 19.53 -13.55 -24.05
C LEU A 33 19.17 -14.60 -25.12
N ILE A 34 18.76 -14.14 -26.32
CA ILE A 34 18.48 -15.05 -27.46
C ILE A 34 19.75 -15.78 -27.90
N ALA A 35 20.87 -15.08 -28.03
CA ALA A 35 22.18 -15.68 -28.34
C ALA A 35 22.60 -16.67 -27.25
N GLY A 36 22.34 -16.36 -25.99
CA GLY A 36 22.57 -17.23 -24.83
C GLY A 36 21.63 -18.42 -24.73
N GLY A 37 20.69 -18.62 -25.70
CA GLY A 37 19.84 -19.81 -25.80
C GLY A 37 18.45 -19.67 -25.21
N VAL A 38 18.01 -18.48 -24.78
CA VAL A 38 16.61 -18.26 -24.41
C VAL A 38 15.74 -18.31 -25.65
N PRO A 39 14.68 -19.15 -25.72
CA PRO A 39 13.87 -19.33 -26.92
C PRO A 39 13.10 -18.08 -27.35
N ALA A 40 12.67 -17.27 -26.40
CA ALA A 40 11.92 -16.03 -26.68
C ALA A 40 12.18 -14.96 -25.61
N VAL A 41 12.25 -13.70 -26.08
CA VAL A 41 12.38 -12.51 -25.24
C VAL A 41 11.40 -11.45 -25.74
N VAL A 42 10.67 -10.84 -24.83
CA VAL A 42 9.87 -9.63 -25.06
C VAL A 42 10.59 -8.47 -24.41
N ALA A 43 10.79 -7.39 -25.15
CA ALA A 43 11.55 -6.22 -24.68
C ALA A 43 11.00 -4.93 -25.32
N ASN A 44 11.16 -3.81 -24.66
CA ASN A 44 10.78 -2.50 -25.19
C ASN A 44 11.94 -1.89 -25.98
N GLN A 45 11.67 -1.38 -27.18
CA GLN A 45 12.65 -0.66 -28.00
C GLN A 45 12.77 0.82 -27.63
N TYR A 46 11.71 1.40 -27.07
CA TYR A 46 11.63 2.80 -26.69
C TYR A 46 10.98 2.94 -25.33
N PRO A 47 11.09 4.11 -24.68
CA PRO A 47 10.29 4.41 -23.49
C PRO A 47 8.80 4.22 -23.79
N VAL A 48 8.07 3.66 -22.85
CA VAL A 48 6.65 3.37 -22.96
C VAL A 48 5.96 3.86 -21.68
N LEU A 49 4.72 4.33 -21.81
CA LEU A 49 3.91 4.73 -20.66
C LEU A 49 3.59 3.52 -19.78
N ASP A 50 3.59 3.70 -18.47
CA ASP A 50 3.30 2.63 -17.50
C ASP A 50 1.93 1.98 -17.75
N VAL A 51 0.92 2.76 -18.13
CA VAL A 51 -0.41 2.26 -18.48
C VAL A 51 -0.37 1.37 -19.71
N SER A 52 0.43 1.72 -20.71
CA SER A 52 0.62 0.93 -21.94
C SER A 52 1.35 -0.37 -21.67
N ALA A 53 2.45 -0.31 -20.88
CA ALA A 53 3.21 -1.47 -20.48
C ALA A 53 2.37 -2.45 -19.64
N THR A 54 1.54 -1.93 -18.73
CA THR A 54 0.61 -2.72 -17.93
C THR A 54 -0.47 -3.38 -18.78
N SER A 55 -1.08 -2.64 -19.70
CA SER A 55 -2.08 -3.16 -20.65
C SER A 55 -1.50 -4.26 -21.52
N PHE A 56 -0.31 -4.02 -22.12
CA PHE A 56 0.38 -5.03 -22.91
C PHE A 56 0.65 -6.30 -22.12
N SER A 57 1.28 -6.17 -20.94
CA SER A 57 1.63 -7.32 -20.11
C SER A 57 0.41 -8.15 -19.72
N ARG A 58 -0.69 -7.49 -19.32
CA ARG A 58 -1.94 -8.13 -18.94
C ARG A 58 -2.49 -9.01 -20.07
N HIS A 59 -2.63 -8.46 -21.27
CA HIS A 59 -3.20 -9.17 -22.41
C HIS A 59 -2.25 -10.24 -22.96
N PHE A 60 -0.96 -9.95 -22.97
CA PHE A 60 0.07 -10.90 -23.41
C PHE A 60 0.07 -12.17 -22.53
N TYR A 61 0.17 -12.00 -21.22
CA TYR A 61 0.16 -13.16 -20.32
C TYR A 61 -1.17 -13.89 -20.29
N TRP A 62 -2.29 -13.17 -20.45
CA TRP A 62 -3.60 -13.78 -20.55
C TRP A 62 -3.70 -14.67 -21.79
N ALA A 63 -3.29 -14.17 -22.96
CA ALA A 63 -3.30 -14.91 -24.22
C ALA A 63 -2.38 -16.16 -24.14
N LEU A 64 -1.18 -16.04 -23.56
CA LEU A 64 -0.32 -17.20 -23.31
C LEU A 64 -0.97 -18.23 -22.39
N ALA A 65 -1.64 -17.79 -21.32
CA ALA A 65 -2.36 -18.69 -20.40
C ALA A 65 -3.51 -19.45 -21.10
N MET A 66 -4.14 -18.81 -22.10
CA MET A 66 -5.15 -19.43 -22.97
C MET A 66 -4.54 -20.35 -24.04
N GLY A 67 -3.21 -20.56 -24.02
CA GLY A 67 -2.52 -21.47 -24.92
C GLY A 67 -2.23 -20.92 -26.30
N GLN A 68 -2.33 -19.61 -26.51
CA GLN A 68 -1.90 -18.99 -27.75
C GLN A 68 -0.38 -19.09 -27.95
N SER A 69 0.05 -18.97 -29.20
CA SER A 69 1.48 -18.87 -29.50
C SER A 69 2.06 -17.55 -29.00
N ILE A 70 3.37 -17.48 -28.85
CA ILE A 70 4.07 -16.26 -28.44
C ILE A 70 3.77 -15.11 -29.39
N GLY A 71 3.77 -15.37 -30.70
CA GLY A 71 3.47 -14.37 -31.73
C GLY A 71 2.01 -13.89 -31.70
N ASP A 72 1.05 -14.81 -31.54
CA ASP A 72 -0.37 -14.45 -31.45
C ASP A 72 -0.65 -13.66 -30.16
N ALA A 73 -0.09 -14.08 -29.03
CA ALA A 73 -0.23 -13.38 -27.77
C ALA A 73 0.32 -11.94 -27.84
N ALA A 74 1.47 -11.75 -28.50
CA ALA A 74 2.04 -10.43 -28.71
C ALA A 74 1.18 -9.55 -29.62
N ARG A 75 0.60 -10.14 -30.68
CA ARG A 75 -0.32 -9.43 -31.58
C ARG A 75 -1.56 -8.98 -30.83
N GLU A 76 -2.18 -9.86 -30.05
CA GLU A 76 -3.36 -9.53 -29.24
C GLU A 76 -3.08 -8.43 -28.22
N ALA A 77 -1.94 -8.51 -27.52
CA ALA A 77 -1.54 -7.49 -26.57
C ALA A 77 -1.31 -6.12 -27.21
N ARG A 78 -0.70 -6.07 -28.41
CA ARG A 78 -0.54 -4.82 -29.17
C ARG A 78 -1.86 -4.22 -29.58
N VAL A 79 -2.79 -5.06 -30.06
CA VAL A 79 -4.14 -4.63 -30.42
C VAL A 79 -4.85 -4.03 -29.20
N ALA A 80 -4.75 -4.68 -28.05
CA ALA A 80 -5.35 -4.18 -26.80
C ALA A 80 -4.78 -2.82 -26.37
N VAL A 81 -3.46 -2.61 -26.48
CA VAL A 81 -2.83 -1.31 -26.20
C VAL A 81 -3.37 -0.25 -27.15
N ASN A 82 -3.42 -0.54 -28.46
CA ASN A 82 -3.91 0.40 -29.48
C ASN A 82 -5.35 0.86 -29.25
N TYR A 83 -6.21 -0.04 -28.72
CA TYR A 83 -7.61 0.31 -28.43
C TYR A 83 -7.83 0.94 -27.06
N SER A 84 -6.92 0.70 -26.10
CA SER A 84 -7.07 1.16 -24.71
C SER A 84 -6.57 2.59 -24.51
N ILE A 85 -5.71 3.10 -25.38
CA ILE A 85 -5.06 4.38 -25.23
C ILE A 85 -5.56 5.33 -26.31
N SER A 86 -6.25 6.38 -25.88
CA SER A 86 -6.75 7.41 -26.77
C SER A 86 -5.60 8.33 -27.22
N GLY A 87 -5.46 8.55 -28.51
CA GLY A 87 -4.52 9.50 -29.08
C GLY A 87 -3.55 8.91 -30.10
N GLU A 88 -2.61 9.71 -30.58
CA GLU A 88 -1.60 9.35 -31.57
C GLU A 88 -0.41 8.54 -31.00
N ALA A 89 -0.56 7.98 -29.78
CA ALA A 89 0.49 7.23 -29.14
C ALA A 89 0.80 5.92 -29.90
N ILE A 90 2.07 5.72 -30.24
CA ILE A 90 2.58 4.53 -30.93
C ILE A 90 3.02 3.42 -29.93
N ASP A 91 2.63 3.52 -28.69
CA ASP A 91 3.05 2.62 -27.60
C ASP A 91 2.77 1.14 -27.89
N TRP A 92 1.75 0.86 -28.72
CA TRP A 92 1.44 -0.50 -29.18
C TRP A 92 2.58 -1.14 -29.99
N ALA A 93 3.44 -0.33 -30.63
CA ALA A 93 4.56 -0.79 -31.43
C ALA A 93 5.86 -0.96 -30.61
N VAL A 94 5.94 -0.39 -29.40
CA VAL A 94 7.16 -0.37 -28.58
C VAL A 94 7.59 -1.76 -28.10
N PRO A 95 6.70 -2.66 -27.64
CA PRO A 95 7.10 -4.01 -27.26
C PRO A 95 7.44 -4.86 -28.49
N VAL A 96 8.64 -5.42 -28.50
CA VAL A 96 9.15 -6.28 -29.57
C VAL A 96 9.38 -7.69 -29.04
N VAL A 97 9.01 -8.67 -29.86
CA VAL A 97 9.22 -10.10 -29.58
C VAL A 97 10.40 -10.60 -30.40
N PHE A 98 11.43 -11.02 -29.72
CA PHE A 98 12.54 -11.78 -30.27
C PHE A 98 12.25 -13.26 -29.98
N ALA A 99 11.98 -14.06 -30.99
CA ALA A 99 11.68 -15.47 -30.80
C ALA A 99 12.27 -16.31 -31.95
N ARG A 100 12.89 -17.44 -31.58
CA ARG A 100 13.36 -18.42 -32.56
C ARG A 100 12.20 -19.08 -33.31
N ASN A 101 11.11 -19.31 -32.60
CA ASN A 101 9.87 -19.81 -33.15
C ASN A 101 8.66 -19.04 -32.57
N PRO A 102 8.13 -18.03 -33.26
CA PRO A 102 6.98 -17.26 -32.78
C PRO A 102 5.69 -18.08 -32.68
N ALA A 103 5.58 -19.18 -33.40
CA ALA A 103 4.44 -20.10 -33.33
C ALA A 103 4.50 -21.05 -32.12
N GLN A 104 5.58 -20.97 -31.32
CA GLN A 104 5.74 -21.80 -30.14
C GLN A 104 4.67 -21.47 -29.08
N ARG A 105 4.01 -22.52 -28.57
CA ARG A 105 3.14 -22.45 -27.41
C ARG A 105 3.92 -22.83 -26.17
N ILE A 106 3.91 -21.98 -25.15
CA ILE A 106 4.65 -22.18 -23.91
C ILE A 106 3.75 -22.59 -22.74
N CYS A 107 2.45 -22.38 -22.86
CA CYS A 107 1.45 -22.81 -21.90
C CYS A 107 0.51 -23.81 -22.53
N VAL A 108 0.10 -24.81 -21.77
CA VAL A 108 -1.00 -25.70 -22.10
C VAL A 108 -2.24 -25.17 -21.37
N PRO A 109 -3.34 -24.83 -22.06
CA PRO A 109 -4.53 -24.36 -21.40
C PRO A 109 -5.03 -25.42 -20.42
N ARG A 110 -5.33 -25.01 -19.19
CA ARG A 110 -6.08 -25.88 -18.29
C ARG A 110 -7.55 -25.86 -18.69
N PRO A 111 -8.29 -26.99 -18.55
CA PRO A 111 -9.73 -26.99 -18.75
C PRO A 111 -10.39 -25.88 -17.93
N ALA A 112 -11.33 -25.13 -18.52
CA ALA A 112 -12.00 -24.00 -17.87
C ALA A 112 -12.59 -24.38 -16.50
N ALA A 113 -13.15 -25.56 -16.36
CA ALA A 113 -13.67 -26.09 -15.12
C ALA A 113 -12.60 -26.27 -14.02
N GLU A 114 -11.36 -26.62 -14.39
CA GLU A 114 -10.25 -26.74 -13.44
C GLU A 114 -9.74 -25.36 -13.00
N TYR A 115 -9.69 -24.41 -13.93
CA TYR A 115 -9.35 -23.02 -13.63
C TYR A 115 -10.36 -22.39 -12.65
N GLU A 116 -11.66 -22.55 -12.93
CA GLU A 116 -12.73 -22.06 -12.05
C GLU A 116 -12.70 -22.70 -10.67
N ARG A 117 -12.45 -24.01 -10.57
CA ARG A 117 -12.29 -24.70 -9.28
C ARG A 117 -11.09 -24.17 -8.51
N THR A 118 -9.95 -23.98 -9.16
CA THR A 118 -8.72 -23.48 -8.54
C THR A 118 -8.91 -22.03 -8.09
N ARG A 119 -9.56 -21.20 -8.91
CA ARG A 119 -9.91 -19.81 -8.60
C ARG A 119 -10.86 -19.73 -7.43
N ALA A 120 -11.94 -20.50 -7.43
CA ALA A 120 -12.92 -20.54 -6.35
C ALA A 120 -12.30 -21.05 -5.04
N ALA A 121 -11.41 -22.04 -5.09
CA ALA A 121 -10.66 -22.51 -3.91
C ALA A 121 -9.72 -21.44 -3.35
N SER A 122 -8.96 -20.76 -4.23
CA SER A 122 -8.09 -19.64 -3.85
C SER A 122 -8.87 -18.47 -3.27
N GLU A 123 -10.01 -18.12 -3.85
CA GLU A 123 -10.88 -17.06 -3.33
C GLU A 123 -11.49 -17.44 -1.98
N ARG A 124 -11.92 -18.69 -1.80
CA ARG A 124 -12.39 -19.19 -0.50
C ARG A 124 -11.30 -19.16 0.56
N GLN A 125 -10.08 -19.57 0.20
CA GLN A 125 -8.93 -19.52 1.11
C GLN A 125 -8.56 -18.08 1.48
N ARG A 126 -8.56 -17.16 0.50
CA ARG A 126 -8.38 -15.72 0.74
C ARG A 126 -9.46 -15.14 1.64
N ARG A 127 -10.73 -15.47 1.42
CA ARG A 127 -11.85 -15.02 2.26
C ARG A 127 -11.71 -15.53 3.69
N ARG A 128 -11.34 -16.81 3.89
CA ARG A 128 -11.07 -17.38 5.24
C ARG A 128 -9.91 -16.65 5.90
N ALA A 129 -8.77 -16.52 5.20
CA ALA A 129 -7.62 -15.79 5.73
C ALA A 129 -7.92 -14.31 6.07
N MET A 130 -8.87 -13.67 5.37
CA MET A 130 -9.33 -12.31 5.72
C MET A 130 -10.30 -12.29 6.89
N GLN A 131 -11.10 -13.34 7.11
CA GLN A 131 -12.02 -13.43 8.26
C GLN A 131 -11.28 -13.56 9.59
N ASP A 132 -10.11 -14.18 9.58
CA ASP A 132 -9.29 -14.41 10.78
C ASP A 132 -8.38 -13.21 11.13
N ARG A 133 -8.39 -12.15 10.29
CA ARG A 133 -7.57 -10.96 10.54
C ARG A 133 -8.19 -10.06 11.61
N ILE A 134 -7.32 -9.42 12.38
CA ILE A 134 -7.70 -8.36 13.33
C ILE A 134 -8.19 -7.15 12.52
N LYS A 135 -9.45 -6.77 12.72
CA LYS A 135 -10.11 -5.71 11.94
C LYS A 135 -9.89 -4.34 12.57
N ILE A 136 -9.28 -3.45 11.81
CA ILE A 136 -9.04 -2.05 12.21
C ILE A 136 -9.89 -1.14 11.32
N GLY A 137 -10.92 -0.53 11.89
CA GLY A 137 -11.75 0.46 11.22
C GLY A 137 -11.05 1.82 11.20
N MET A 138 -11.05 2.48 10.04
CA MET A 138 -10.51 3.82 9.83
C MET A 138 -11.67 4.78 9.58
N TRP A 139 -12.05 5.55 10.60
CA TRP A 139 -13.14 6.53 10.49
C TRP A 139 -12.58 7.93 10.18
N ASN A 140 -12.83 8.37 8.97
CA ASN A 140 -12.51 9.72 8.51
C ASN A 140 -13.73 10.63 8.74
N ALA A 141 -13.84 11.20 9.94
CA ALA A 141 -15.04 11.92 10.41
C ALA A 141 -15.45 13.09 9.52
N HIS A 142 -14.49 13.76 8.90
CA HIS A 142 -14.70 14.95 8.07
C HIS A 142 -14.37 14.72 6.58
N ARG A 143 -14.14 13.48 6.19
CA ARG A 143 -13.77 13.10 4.81
C ARG A 143 -12.56 13.86 4.25
N MET A 144 -11.63 14.25 5.12
CA MET A 144 -10.45 15.05 4.76
C MET A 144 -9.32 14.21 4.16
N ILE A 145 -9.29 12.91 4.44
CA ILE A 145 -8.26 12.00 3.89
C ILE A 145 -8.74 11.51 2.52
N PRO A 146 -8.09 11.93 1.42
CA PRO A 146 -8.41 11.42 0.08
C PRO A 146 -7.96 9.96 -0.06
N HIS A 147 -8.60 9.23 -0.95
CA HIS A 147 -8.23 7.85 -1.32
C HIS A 147 -8.02 6.89 -0.13
N LEU A 148 -8.74 7.13 0.98
CA LEU A 148 -8.60 6.30 2.18
C LEU A 148 -8.89 4.81 1.93
N PRO A 149 -9.88 4.41 1.10
CA PRO A 149 -10.10 3.00 0.78
C PRO A 149 -8.88 2.34 0.13
N GLU A 150 -8.27 2.99 -0.84
CA GLU A 150 -7.09 2.50 -1.57
C GLU A 150 -5.87 2.38 -0.64
N ILE A 151 -5.72 3.35 0.28
CA ILE A 151 -4.69 3.29 1.32
C ILE A 151 -4.92 2.10 2.25
N CYS A 152 -6.15 1.89 2.73
CA CYS A 152 -6.51 0.75 3.57
C CYS A 152 -6.25 -0.58 2.87
N ASP A 153 -6.63 -0.70 1.59
CA ASP A 153 -6.38 -1.90 0.78
C ASP A 153 -4.87 -2.18 0.65
N ARG A 154 -4.06 -1.15 0.39
CA ARG A 154 -2.61 -1.30 0.31
C ARG A 154 -2.01 -1.77 1.64
N LEU A 155 -2.36 -1.12 2.75
CA LEU A 155 -1.89 -1.49 4.09
C LEU A 155 -2.31 -2.92 4.46
N THR A 156 -3.52 -3.33 4.11
CA THR A 156 -4.03 -4.70 4.31
C THR A 156 -3.22 -5.72 3.52
N ASN A 157 -2.84 -5.40 2.28
CA ASN A 157 -2.09 -6.31 1.41
C ASN A 157 -0.59 -6.42 1.75
N MET A 158 -0.04 -5.50 2.55
CA MET A 158 1.36 -5.52 2.97
C MET A 158 1.67 -6.57 4.05
N GLN A 159 0.65 -7.13 4.69
CA GLN A 159 0.78 -8.10 5.78
C GLN A 159 -0.47 -8.99 5.83
N ASP A 160 -0.49 -10.01 6.68
CA ASP A 160 -1.52 -11.07 6.71
C ASP A 160 -2.29 -11.17 8.04
N VAL A 161 -1.98 -10.32 9.02
CA VAL A 161 -2.56 -10.37 10.38
C VAL A 161 -3.69 -9.36 10.56
N TYR A 162 -3.60 -8.18 9.96
CA TYR A 162 -4.56 -7.09 10.11
C TYR A 162 -5.32 -6.82 8.82
N SER A 163 -6.59 -6.41 8.92
CA SER A 163 -7.33 -5.79 7.83
C SER A 163 -7.68 -4.36 8.22
N PHE A 164 -7.32 -3.42 7.34
CA PHE A 164 -7.72 -2.02 7.48
C PHE A 164 -8.93 -1.79 6.58
N GLU A 165 -10.00 -1.23 7.15
CA GLU A 165 -11.23 -0.96 6.42
C GLU A 165 -11.77 0.43 6.73
N THR A 166 -12.31 1.11 5.73
CA THR A 166 -12.97 2.39 5.95
C THR A 166 -14.34 2.18 6.57
N VAL A 167 -14.65 2.96 7.59
CA VAL A 167 -15.97 2.97 8.21
C VAL A 167 -16.58 4.36 8.17
N SER A 168 -17.91 4.44 8.08
CA SER A 168 -18.64 5.69 8.03
C SER A 168 -19.83 5.64 8.96
N PHE A 169 -19.92 6.63 9.84
CA PHE A 169 -21.07 6.87 10.73
C PHE A 169 -21.12 8.35 11.10
N PRO A 170 -22.28 8.86 11.55
CA PRO A 170 -22.41 10.27 11.96
C PRO A 170 -21.52 10.58 13.17
N ALA A 171 -20.89 11.75 13.14
CA ALA A 171 -20.14 12.24 14.30
C ALA A 171 -21.11 12.50 15.47
N PRO A 172 -20.76 12.12 16.70
CA PRO A 172 -21.62 12.34 17.86
C PRO A 172 -21.89 13.82 18.08
N ILE A 173 -23.16 14.19 18.29
CA ILE A 173 -23.58 15.58 18.53
C ILE A 173 -22.93 16.09 19.82
N GLY A 174 -22.45 17.35 19.83
CA GLY A 174 -21.90 18.01 21.03
C GLY A 174 -20.50 17.51 21.42
N THR A 175 -19.73 16.97 20.47
CA THR A 175 -18.33 16.56 20.67
C THR A 175 -17.39 17.76 20.65
N TRP A 176 -17.82 18.86 20.02
CA TRP A 176 -17.04 20.08 19.83
C TRP A 176 -17.28 21.04 20.99
N ARG A 177 -16.22 21.66 21.50
CA ARG A 177 -16.28 22.72 22.50
C ARG A 177 -15.63 23.98 21.91
N ARG A 178 -16.15 25.13 22.28
CA ARG A 178 -15.57 26.45 22.00
C ARG A 178 -15.53 27.20 23.33
N GLU A 179 -14.37 27.62 23.76
CA GLU A 179 -14.22 28.50 24.90
C GLU A 179 -14.46 29.98 24.46
N GLN A 180 -14.96 30.81 25.36
CA GLN A 180 -15.34 32.21 25.02
C GLN A 180 -14.16 33.04 24.51
N ASP A 181 -12.94 32.70 24.94
CA ASP A 181 -11.71 33.42 24.60
C ASP A 181 -10.91 32.77 23.46
N GLU A 182 -11.42 31.74 22.81
CA GLU A 182 -10.72 31.03 21.71
C GLU A 182 -11.52 31.12 20.41
N ASP A 183 -10.86 31.61 19.36
CA ASP A 183 -11.47 31.75 18.02
C ASP A 183 -11.81 30.38 17.41
N GLN A 184 -11.28 29.29 17.95
CA GLN A 184 -11.35 27.96 17.33
C GLN A 184 -12.00 26.91 18.23
N ALA A 185 -12.92 26.14 17.66
CA ALA A 185 -13.50 24.98 18.32
C ALA A 185 -12.45 23.84 18.45
N TYR A 186 -12.52 23.05 19.52
CA TYR A 186 -11.67 21.91 19.77
C TYR A 186 -12.47 20.69 20.24
N VAL A 187 -11.81 19.53 20.24
CA VAL A 187 -12.38 18.27 20.73
C VAL A 187 -11.62 17.83 21.97
N VAL A 188 -12.36 17.41 23.00
CA VAL A 188 -11.79 16.78 24.18
C VAL A 188 -11.75 15.26 23.95
N ALA A 189 -10.55 14.69 24.00
CA ALA A 189 -10.31 13.29 23.69
C ALA A 189 -11.14 12.34 24.57
N GLU A 190 -11.18 12.58 25.87
CA GLU A 190 -11.93 11.79 26.84
C GLU A 190 -13.44 11.83 26.55
N THR A 191 -13.96 13.00 26.16
CA THR A 191 -15.39 13.14 25.82
C THR A 191 -15.74 12.37 24.55
N LEU A 192 -14.89 12.45 23.52
CA LEU A 192 -15.09 11.71 22.28
C LEU A 192 -14.95 10.19 22.52
N TYR A 193 -13.99 9.79 23.33
CA TYR A 193 -13.78 8.41 23.72
C TYR A 193 -15.04 7.81 24.39
N GLU A 194 -15.55 8.45 25.42
CA GLU A 194 -16.74 7.97 26.13
C GLU A 194 -17.93 7.75 25.19
N ARG A 195 -18.06 8.56 24.16
CA ARG A 195 -19.14 8.46 23.18
C ARG A 195 -18.92 7.35 22.14
N LEU A 196 -17.68 6.99 21.86
CA LEU A 196 -17.32 6.06 20.79
C LEU A 196 -16.76 4.72 21.30
N LYS A 197 -16.50 4.56 22.58
CA LYS A 197 -15.86 3.34 23.15
C LYS A 197 -16.56 2.01 22.80
N ASN A 198 -17.85 2.04 22.57
CA ASN A 198 -18.64 0.85 22.19
C ASN A 198 -18.70 0.66 20.65
N LYS A 199 -18.35 1.70 19.88
CA LYS A 199 -18.48 1.71 18.42
C LYS A 199 -17.70 0.62 17.70
N PRO A 200 -16.48 0.26 18.11
CA PRO A 200 -15.79 -0.88 17.52
C PRO A 200 -16.60 -2.17 17.59
N ARG A 201 -17.19 -2.45 18.75
CA ARG A 201 -18.04 -3.66 18.93
C ARG A 201 -19.30 -3.63 18.09
N GLU A 202 -19.98 -2.48 18.03
CA GLU A 202 -21.18 -2.28 17.21
C GLU A 202 -20.90 -2.52 15.71
N LEU A 203 -19.71 -2.17 15.25
CA LEU A 203 -19.28 -2.33 13.87
C LEU A 203 -18.57 -3.68 13.59
N GLY A 204 -18.43 -4.55 14.60
CA GLY A 204 -17.72 -5.82 14.45
C GLY A 204 -16.23 -5.68 14.24
N LEU A 205 -15.63 -4.60 14.77
CA LEU A 205 -14.22 -4.28 14.68
C LEU A 205 -13.46 -4.68 15.94
N ASP A 206 -12.20 -5.03 15.78
CA ASP A 206 -11.28 -5.22 16.89
C ASP A 206 -10.72 -3.88 17.40
N ARG A 207 -10.47 -2.94 16.49
CA ARG A 207 -10.01 -1.58 16.81
C ARG A 207 -10.67 -0.55 15.90
N LEU A 208 -10.75 0.70 16.37
CA LEU A 208 -11.24 1.85 15.61
C LEU A 208 -10.26 3.01 15.75
N VAL A 209 -9.88 3.60 14.62
CA VAL A 209 -9.08 4.82 14.55
C VAL A 209 -10.00 5.94 14.08
N CYS A 210 -10.19 6.95 14.94
CA CYS A 210 -11.01 8.12 14.67
C CYS A 210 -10.12 9.27 14.22
N MET A 211 -10.22 9.67 12.95
CA MET A 211 -9.52 10.82 12.39
C MET A 211 -10.46 12.02 12.35
N ILE A 212 -10.07 13.08 13.03
CA ILE A 212 -10.83 14.32 13.16
C ILE A 212 -10.00 15.50 12.66
N ASN A 213 -10.65 16.50 12.06
CA ASN A 213 -9.99 17.73 11.60
C ASN A 213 -10.29 18.92 12.55
N PHE A 214 -9.96 18.73 13.81
CA PHE A 214 -10.07 19.75 14.87
C PHE A 214 -8.91 19.61 15.86
N PRO A 215 -8.47 20.68 16.51
CA PRO A 215 -7.53 20.60 17.60
C PRO A 215 -8.00 19.58 18.66
N LEU A 216 -7.12 18.68 19.07
CA LEU A 216 -7.41 17.67 20.08
C LEU A 216 -6.78 18.07 21.42
N ARG A 217 -7.55 17.97 22.51
CA ARG A 217 -7.11 18.25 23.88
C ARG A 217 -7.33 17.05 24.78
N SER A 218 -6.45 16.87 25.77
CA SER A 218 -6.61 15.89 26.84
C SER A 218 -5.98 16.44 28.12
N GLY A 219 -6.78 16.61 29.16
CA GLY A 219 -6.36 17.28 30.39
C GLY A 219 -5.78 18.66 30.12
N LYS A 220 -4.53 18.91 30.54
CA LYS A 220 -3.81 20.17 30.29
C LYS A 220 -3.11 20.24 28.93
N LYS A 221 -3.07 19.12 28.17
CA LYS A 221 -2.37 19.05 26.88
C LYS A 221 -3.27 19.59 25.79
N LYS A 222 -2.74 20.54 25.03
CA LYS A 222 -3.43 21.16 23.87
C LYS A 222 -2.80 20.67 22.57
N ASN A 223 -3.58 20.69 21.49
CA ASN A 223 -3.15 20.40 20.12
C ASN A 223 -2.45 19.05 19.92
N LEU A 224 -3.01 18.00 20.52
CA LEU A 224 -2.49 16.63 20.37
C LEU A 224 -2.68 16.12 18.93
N TYR A 225 -1.66 15.46 18.39
CA TYR A 225 -1.78 14.73 17.14
C TYR A 225 -2.49 13.39 17.33
N TYR A 226 -2.02 12.60 18.29
CA TYR A 226 -2.49 11.25 18.56
C TYR A 226 -2.78 11.09 20.05
N TRP A 227 -3.91 10.48 20.35
CA TRP A 227 -4.31 10.14 21.70
C TRP A 227 -4.48 8.61 21.78
N PRO A 228 -3.43 7.89 22.16
CA PRO A 228 -3.53 6.48 22.47
C PRO A 228 -4.18 6.35 23.84
N LEU A 229 -5.05 5.42 23.99
CA LEU A 229 -5.42 4.91 25.30
C LEU A 229 -4.25 4.11 25.86
N GLU A 230 -4.21 3.94 27.19
CA GLU A 230 -3.10 3.26 27.85
C GLU A 230 -2.81 1.90 27.18
N PRO A 231 -1.61 1.70 26.64
CA PRO A 231 -1.22 0.45 26.02
C PRO A 231 -1.42 -0.72 26.99
N GLY A 232 -1.96 -1.82 26.49
CA GLY A 232 -2.15 -3.03 27.28
C GLY A 232 -3.46 -3.12 28.07
N LYS A 233 -4.31 -2.09 28.07
CA LYS A 233 -5.67 -2.16 28.70
C LYS A 233 -6.74 -2.73 27.77
N GLY A 234 -6.38 -3.23 26.60
CA GLY A 234 -7.32 -3.82 25.65
C GLY A 234 -8.27 -2.80 25.02
N GLU A 235 -7.92 -1.54 25.04
CA GLU A 235 -8.72 -0.46 24.51
C GLU A 235 -8.70 -0.47 22.98
N ARG A 236 -9.89 -0.29 22.40
CA ARG A 236 -10.14 -0.55 20.98
C ARG A 236 -10.26 0.72 20.14
N LEU A 237 -10.02 1.89 20.74
CA LEU A 237 -10.27 3.18 20.12
C LEU A 237 -9.02 4.06 20.20
N SER A 238 -8.59 4.62 19.07
CA SER A 238 -7.56 5.65 18.97
C SER A 238 -8.15 6.90 18.35
N ILE A 239 -7.73 8.08 18.79
CA ILE A 239 -8.19 9.37 18.25
C ILE A 239 -6.99 10.11 17.67
N VAL A 240 -7.13 10.61 16.45
CA VAL A 240 -6.08 11.33 15.71
C VAL A 240 -6.63 12.65 15.21
N SER A 241 -5.88 13.71 15.40
CA SER A 241 -6.19 15.03 14.85
C SER A 241 -5.36 15.29 13.60
N THR A 242 -6.02 15.49 12.47
CA THR A 242 -5.40 15.92 11.21
C THR A 242 -5.40 17.43 11.03
N PHE A 243 -5.87 18.16 12.04
CA PHE A 243 -5.96 19.62 12.01
C PHE A 243 -4.60 20.26 11.72
N ASP A 244 -4.54 21.22 10.82
CA ASP A 244 -3.34 21.93 10.34
C ASP A 244 -2.22 21.02 9.75
N LEU A 245 -2.49 19.74 9.49
CA LEU A 245 -1.49 18.83 8.95
C LEU A 245 -1.65 18.60 7.45
N LEU A 246 -2.89 18.51 6.96
CA LEU A 246 -3.14 18.11 5.58
C LEU A 246 -2.56 19.08 4.56
N ASP A 247 -2.58 20.39 4.88
CA ASP A 247 -2.00 21.43 4.02
C ASP A 247 -0.47 21.36 3.94
N GLN A 248 0.18 20.69 4.90
CA GLN A 248 1.61 20.45 4.92
C GLN A 248 2.03 19.16 4.17
N LEU A 249 1.07 18.29 3.86
CA LEU A 249 1.29 17.00 3.20
C LEU A 249 1.22 17.10 1.67
N THR A 250 1.89 18.09 1.08
CA THR A 250 1.79 18.41 -0.35
C THR A 250 3.04 18.08 -1.16
N GLY A 251 4.15 17.72 -0.50
CA GLY A 251 5.43 17.42 -1.17
C GLY A 251 5.69 15.93 -1.33
N PRO A 252 6.64 15.54 -2.18
CA PRO A 252 6.99 14.12 -2.41
C PRO A 252 7.57 13.44 -1.17
N GLU A 253 8.10 14.22 -0.21
CA GLU A 253 8.70 13.68 1.02
C GLU A 253 7.68 13.50 2.15
N PHE A 254 6.58 14.28 2.14
CA PHE A 254 5.55 14.27 3.16
C PHE A 254 4.19 14.08 2.50
N THR A 255 3.65 12.87 2.57
CA THR A 255 2.38 12.53 1.91
C THR A 255 1.34 12.03 2.92
N VAL A 256 0.07 12.14 2.53
CA VAL A 256 -1.05 11.61 3.30
C VAL A 256 -0.90 10.10 3.49
N GLU A 257 -0.43 9.40 2.48
CA GLU A 257 -0.22 7.96 2.50
C GLU A 257 0.85 7.56 3.53
N ARG A 258 1.96 8.31 3.63
CA ARG A 258 2.97 8.08 4.66
C ARG A 258 2.44 8.35 6.06
N MET A 259 1.68 9.42 6.25
CA MET A 259 1.01 9.70 7.51
C MET A 259 0.09 8.54 7.91
N MET A 260 -0.69 8.01 6.97
CA MET A 260 -1.59 6.89 7.21
C MET A 260 -0.83 5.59 7.51
N ALA A 261 0.27 5.33 6.82
CA ALA A 261 1.14 4.19 7.10
C ALA A 261 1.77 4.29 8.51
N HIS A 262 2.22 5.48 8.91
CA HIS A 262 2.70 5.75 10.25
C HIS A 262 1.61 5.46 11.31
N LEU A 263 0.42 5.99 11.09
CA LEU A 263 -0.70 5.79 12.00
C LEU A 263 -1.07 4.29 12.13
N ALA A 264 -1.15 3.58 11.02
CA ALA A 264 -1.39 2.15 11.01
C ALA A 264 -0.28 1.38 11.76
N ALA A 265 0.99 1.75 11.53
CA ALA A 265 2.13 1.15 12.21
C ALA A 265 2.09 1.40 13.74
N ALA A 266 1.72 2.62 14.16
CA ALA A 266 1.59 2.96 15.58
C ALA A 266 0.47 2.15 16.25
N VAL A 267 -0.69 2.03 15.59
CA VAL A 267 -1.83 1.25 16.10
C VAL A 267 -1.50 -0.24 16.20
N VAL A 268 -0.75 -0.77 15.24
CA VAL A 268 -0.34 -2.20 15.22
C VAL A 268 0.73 -2.49 16.26
N ALA A 269 1.74 -1.63 16.37
CA ALA A 269 2.83 -1.82 17.33
C ALA A 269 2.35 -1.75 18.78
N ASP A 270 1.36 -0.90 19.08
CA ASP A 270 0.72 -0.77 20.39
C ASP A 270 1.74 -0.59 21.53
N LEU A 271 2.72 0.28 21.31
CA LEU A 271 3.80 0.57 22.26
C LEU A 271 3.53 1.84 23.06
N ILE A 272 4.19 1.96 24.22
CA ILE A 272 4.12 3.16 25.03
C ILE A 272 4.89 4.29 24.34
N PRO A 273 4.25 5.46 24.08
CA PRO A 273 4.92 6.61 23.51
C PRO A 273 6.10 7.07 24.37
N HIS A 274 7.12 7.64 23.71
CA HIS A 274 8.23 8.26 24.44
C HIS A 274 7.75 9.46 25.27
N LEU A 275 8.44 9.71 26.35
CA LEU A 275 8.25 10.95 27.11
C LEU A 275 8.60 12.15 26.23
N PRO A 276 8.02 13.33 26.50
CA PRO A 276 8.39 14.55 25.80
C PRO A 276 9.92 14.73 25.76
N ASP A 277 10.42 15.10 24.58
CA ASP A 277 11.85 15.37 24.32
C ASP A 277 12.80 14.15 24.50
N VAL A 278 12.26 12.95 24.62
CA VAL A 278 13.05 11.71 24.70
C VAL A 278 12.89 10.87 23.43
N GLY A 279 14.01 10.53 22.82
CA GLY A 279 14.07 9.70 21.62
C GLY A 279 14.31 10.49 20.33
N PRO A 280 14.62 9.80 19.22
CA PRO A 280 14.88 10.44 17.95
C PRO A 280 13.58 10.89 17.27
N ALA A 281 13.61 12.04 16.63
CA ALA A 281 12.45 12.64 15.93
C ALA A 281 11.91 11.79 14.78
N ASP A 282 12.69 10.84 14.25
CA ASP A 282 12.28 9.90 13.20
C ASP A 282 11.62 8.62 13.78
N CYS A 283 11.35 8.55 15.08
CA CYS A 283 10.63 7.44 15.69
C CYS A 283 9.12 7.66 15.65
N PRO A 284 8.28 6.68 15.21
CA PRO A 284 6.82 6.78 15.22
C PRO A 284 6.20 7.11 16.58
N PHE A 285 6.89 6.78 17.67
CA PHE A 285 6.45 7.05 19.05
C PHE A 285 7.14 8.25 19.70
N PHE A 286 7.81 9.08 18.91
CA PHE A 286 8.32 10.37 19.39
C PHE A 286 7.17 11.28 19.83
N TYR A 287 7.30 11.89 21.00
CA TYR A 287 6.31 12.85 21.46
C TYR A 287 6.45 14.16 20.67
N ASN A 288 5.61 14.32 19.67
CA ASN A 288 5.64 15.47 18.77
C ASN A 288 4.79 16.61 19.32
N LYS A 289 5.38 17.39 20.23
CA LYS A 289 4.72 18.54 20.88
C LYS A 289 4.30 19.61 19.88
N ASP A 290 5.14 19.86 18.87
CA ASP A 290 4.97 20.95 17.92
C ASP A 290 4.29 20.48 16.61
N ARG A 291 3.84 19.23 16.55
CA ARG A 291 3.23 18.61 15.35
C ARG A 291 4.15 18.68 14.12
N ASP A 292 5.44 18.51 14.33
CA ASP A 292 6.43 18.49 13.26
C ASP A 292 6.09 17.39 12.24
N ILE A 293 5.89 17.80 11.00
CA ILE A 293 5.49 16.91 9.89
C ILE A 293 6.51 15.79 9.64
N ARG A 294 7.80 16.04 9.94
CA ARG A 294 8.86 15.04 9.80
C ARG A 294 8.63 13.82 10.69
N SER A 295 8.10 14.03 11.89
CA SER A 295 7.74 12.97 12.83
C SER A 295 6.37 12.34 12.57
N ILE A 296 5.59 12.87 11.63
CA ILE A 296 4.23 12.42 11.30
C ILE A 296 4.18 11.70 9.95
N ALA A 297 4.91 12.20 8.96
CA ALA A 297 4.87 11.68 7.59
C ALA A 297 6.26 11.54 6.93
N GLY A 298 7.35 11.75 7.69
CA GLY A 298 8.72 11.55 7.22
C GLY A 298 9.10 10.08 7.10
N ARG A 299 10.39 9.82 6.87
CA ARG A 299 10.96 8.46 6.87
C ARG A 299 11.15 7.97 8.31
N LEU A 300 10.14 7.29 8.83
CA LEU A 300 10.09 6.86 10.22
C LEU A 300 10.67 5.46 10.43
N ARG A 301 11.29 5.24 11.60
CA ARG A 301 11.81 3.95 12.04
C ARG A 301 11.69 3.80 13.54
N PHE A 302 11.38 2.61 14.03
CA PHE A 302 11.34 2.34 15.47
C PHE A 302 12.73 2.40 16.07
N CYS A 303 12.89 3.20 17.12
CA CYS A 303 14.15 3.38 17.83
C CYS A 303 14.49 2.19 18.77
N ALA A 304 15.69 2.18 19.34
CA ALA A 304 16.12 1.13 20.26
C ALA A 304 15.23 1.03 21.51
N ALA A 305 14.66 2.14 21.98
CA ALA A 305 13.75 2.13 23.13
C ALA A 305 12.43 1.40 22.82
N CYS A 306 11.84 1.62 21.63
CA CYS A 306 10.67 0.88 21.16
C CYS A 306 10.97 -0.63 21.06
N ARG A 307 12.11 -0.98 20.48
CA ARG A 307 12.51 -2.41 20.35
C ARG A 307 12.67 -3.08 21.72
N ARG A 308 13.16 -2.38 22.75
CA ARG A 308 13.27 -2.91 24.12
C ARG A 308 11.93 -3.12 24.82
N GLN A 309 10.85 -2.47 24.37
CA GLN A 309 9.50 -2.74 24.88
C GLN A 309 8.96 -4.10 24.42
N CYS A 310 9.40 -4.60 23.27
CA CYS A 310 8.94 -5.87 22.68
C CYS A 310 9.62 -7.05 23.35
N LYS A 311 9.07 -7.49 24.50
CA LYS A 311 9.70 -8.52 25.34
C LYS A 311 9.35 -9.96 24.93
N ASN A 312 8.21 -10.18 24.31
CA ASN A 312 7.72 -11.49 23.89
C ASN A 312 7.63 -11.61 22.37
N GLN A 313 7.36 -12.81 21.87
CA GLN A 313 7.28 -13.10 20.45
C GLN A 313 6.12 -12.37 19.76
N GLU A 314 5.02 -12.15 20.47
CA GLU A 314 3.85 -11.43 19.92
C GLU A 314 4.19 -9.97 19.68
N ASP A 315 4.78 -9.28 20.65
CA ASP A 315 5.21 -7.89 20.52
C ASP A 315 6.24 -7.74 19.38
N GLN A 316 7.19 -8.67 19.26
CA GLN A 316 8.17 -8.68 18.18
C GLN A 316 7.52 -8.88 16.81
N ASN A 317 6.47 -9.70 16.73
CA ASN A 317 5.70 -9.89 15.50
C ASN A 317 4.94 -8.61 15.13
N ARG A 318 4.27 -7.97 16.09
CA ARG A 318 3.59 -6.68 15.90
C ARG A 318 4.56 -5.61 15.40
N LEU A 319 5.74 -5.51 15.99
CA LEU A 319 6.76 -4.57 15.57
C LEU A 319 7.23 -4.82 14.13
N ARG A 320 7.48 -6.09 13.75
CA ARG A 320 7.84 -6.44 12.37
C ARG A 320 6.76 -6.07 11.35
N ILE A 321 5.49 -6.29 11.71
CA ILE A 321 4.38 -5.89 10.84
C ILE A 321 4.33 -4.36 10.75
N ALA A 322 4.46 -3.65 11.85
CA ALA A 322 4.49 -2.19 11.87
C ALA A 322 5.65 -1.63 11.00
N GLU A 323 6.82 -2.23 11.02
CA GLU A 323 7.95 -1.86 10.15
C GLU A 323 7.62 -2.06 8.65
N ARG A 324 6.91 -3.14 8.30
CA ARG A 324 6.43 -3.34 6.93
C ARG A 324 5.42 -2.27 6.50
N LEU A 325 4.53 -1.87 7.41
CA LEU A 325 3.56 -0.80 7.14
C LEU A 325 4.25 0.54 6.90
N LEU A 326 5.29 0.88 7.68
CA LEU A 326 6.11 2.08 7.44
C LEU A 326 6.78 2.05 6.06
N ALA A 327 7.14 0.88 5.56
CA ALA A 327 7.76 0.70 4.25
C ALA A 327 6.75 0.67 3.08
N ALA A 328 5.45 0.76 3.34
CA ALA A 328 4.42 0.70 2.29
C ALA A 328 4.49 1.89 1.32
N TYR A 329 4.99 3.03 1.79
CA TYR A 329 5.15 4.26 1.02
C TYR A 329 6.57 4.80 1.27
N PRO A 330 7.58 4.35 0.48
CA PRO A 330 9.00 4.66 0.65
C PRO A 330 9.38 6.12 0.38
#